data_982090d0d9c331eeeb4f8ac01486f3f3
#
_entry.id   982090d0d9c331eeeb4f8ac01486f3f3
#
_cell.length_a   1.000
_cell.length_b   1.000
_cell.length_c   1.000
_cell.angle_alpha   90.00
_cell.angle_beta   90.00
_cell.angle_gamma   90.00
#
_symmetry.space_group_name_H-M   'P 1'
#
loop_
_entity.id
_entity.type
_entity.pdbx_description
1 polymer ?
#
loop_
_entity_poly.entity_id
_entity_poly.type
_entity_poly.pdbx_seq_one_letter_code
_entity_poly.pdbx_strand_id
1 'polypeptide(L)'
;MARRPRSADDTETSGPHRLLNLLRSSVPRVHPAGLPFVSAGLIVAALGRHHRWVRRAGLTAAGANAAFFREPSRTPPTRTGVIVAPADGEVCLIGESAPPPELGVGTAPLMRISIFLSLLDAHTQRIPVSGEVLAVEHRPGRFHSADLPVASADNERNSVLIRTPEGHQVVVVQIAGLIARRIVCDLRVGDAVRIGDSYGLIRYGSRLDTYLPAGSQVQIEPGQRTLAGETVLARLP
;
A
#
# COMPACT_ATOMS: atom_id res chain seq x y z
N MET A 1 14.01 -17.75 -7.99
CA MET A 1 12.72 -18.49 -7.94
C MET A 1 12.91 -19.72 -7.07
N ALA A 2 12.56 -19.61 -5.79
CA ALA A 2 12.61 -20.77 -4.87
C ALA A 2 11.31 -21.58 -5.02
N ARG A 3 11.41 -22.83 -5.46
CA ARG A 3 10.28 -23.77 -5.48
C ARG A 3 9.91 -24.10 -4.03
N ARG A 4 8.64 -23.88 -3.65
CA ARG A 4 8.08 -24.42 -2.39
C ARG A 4 8.34 -25.91 -2.31
N PRO A 5 8.76 -26.45 -1.14
CA PRO A 5 8.80 -27.91 -0.93
C PRO A 5 7.38 -28.46 -1.06
N ARG A 6 7.22 -29.51 -1.87
CA ARG A 6 5.96 -30.25 -2.00
C ARG A 6 5.67 -30.95 -0.68
N SER A 7 4.53 -30.67 -0.08
CA SER A 7 3.99 -31.49 1.01
C SER A 7 3.46 -32.82 0.44
N ALA A 8 3.57 -33.90 1.23
CA ALA A 8 3.18 -35.24 0.84
C ALA A 8 1.67 -35.42 0.53
N ASP A 9 0.87 -34.39 0.71
CA ASP A 9 -0.59 -34.35 0.48
C ASP A 9 -0.97 -33.95 -0.96
N ASP A 10 0.02 -33.68 -1.84
CA ASP A 10 -0.21 -33.21 -3.21
C ASP A 10 -0.66 -34.28 -4.21
N THR A 11 -0.95 -35.50 -3.77
CA THR A 11 -1.18 -36.67 -4.68
C THR A 11 -2.65 -36.95 -5.04
N GLU A 12 -3.64 -36.26 -4.47
CA GLU A 12 -5.06 -36.65 -4.67
C GLU A 12 -6.00 -35.58 -5.30
N THR A 13 -5.54 -34.53 -5.88
CA THR A 13 -6.44 -33.59 -6.58
C THR A 13 -6.03 -33.34 -8.03
N SER A 14 -6.11 -34.37 -8.86
CA SER A 14 -6.13 -34.23 -10.32
C SER A 14 -7.58 -33.98 -10.77
N GLY A 15 -7.89 -32.77 -11.22
CA GLY A 15 -9.23 -32.44 -11.70
C GLY A 15 -9.54 -30.96 -11.76
N PRO A 16 -10.75 -30.58 -12.17
CA PRO A 16 -11.20 -29.18 -12.30
C PRO A 16 -11.05 -28.36 -11.00
N HIS A 17 -11.08 -29.01 -9.84
CA HIS A 17 -10.83 -28.36 -8.54
C HIS A 17 -9.41 -27.79 -8.39
N ARG A 18 -8.41 -28.47 -8.96
CA ARG A 18 -7.02 -27.98 -8.94
C ARG A 18 -6.86 -26.74 -9.82
N LEU A 19 -7.48 -26.75 -11.00
CA LEU A 19 -7.48 -25.59 -11.88
C LEU A 19 -8.20 -24.40 -11.24
N LEU A 20 -9.34 -24.62 -10.61
CA LEU A 20 -10.08 -23.59 -9.87
C LEU A 20 -9.27 -23.04 -8.68
N ASN A 21 -8.55 -23.89 -7.95
CA ASN A 21 -7.69 -23.46 -6.86
C ASN A 21 -6.48 -22.67 -7.38
N LEU A 22 -5.88 -23.08 -8.49
CA LEU A 22 -4.80 -22.32 -9.15
C LEU A 22 -5.29 -20.99 -9.66
N LEU A 23 -6.47 -20.92 -10.29
CA LEU A 23 -7.08 -19.68 -10.73
C LEU A 23 -7.41 -18.76 -9.54
N ARG A 24 -8.01 -19.31 -8.46
CA ARG A 24 -8.30 -18.55 -7.23
C ARG A 24 -7.04 -18.02 -6.55
N SER A 25 -5.96 -18.78 -6.53
CA SER A 25 -4.68 -18.33 -5.95
C SER A 25 -3.93 -17.34 -6.84
N SER A 26 -4.23 -17.32 -8.15
CA SER A 26 -3.58 -16.43 -9.13
C SER A 26 -4.28 -15.08 -9.29
N VAL A 27 -5.59 -15.01 -8.94
CA VAL A 27 -6.35 -13.76 -9.02
C VAL A 27 -6.23 -13.01 -7.70
N PRO A 28 -5.64 -11.79 -7.69
CA PRO A 28 -5.58 -10.97 -6.51
C PRO A 28 -6.99 -10.66 -5.99
N ARG A 29 -7.13 -10.58 -4.68
CA ARG A 29 -8.38 -10.10 -4.07
C ARG A 29 -8.59 -8.63 -4.48
N VAL A 30 -9.86 -8.22 -4.54
CA VAL A 30 -10.21 -6.81 -4.73
C VAL A 30 -10.48 -6.22 -3.35
N HIS A 31 -9.80 -5.13 -3.03
CA HIS A 31 -10.00 -4.41 -1.77
C HIS A 31 -11.46 -3.97 -1.64
N PRO A 32 -12.09 -4.06 -0.45
CA PRO A 32 -13.51 -3.72 -0.24
C PRO A 32 -13.90 -2.34 -0.76
N ALA A 33 -13.02 -1.34 -0.63
CA ALA A 33 -13.26 0.00 -1.16
C ALA A 33 -13.40 0.07 -2.69
N GLY A 34 -12.99 -0.97 -3.43
CA GLY A 34 -13.15 -1.08 -4.87
C GLY A 34 -14.45 -1.73 -5.31
N LEU A 35 -15.11 -2.49 -4.44
CA LEU A 35 -16.33 -3.24 -4.77
C LEU A 35 -17.44 -2.39 -5.38
N PRO A 36 -17.76 -1.17 -4.87
CA PRO A 36 -18.81 -0.33 -5.46
C PRO A 36 -18.50 0.05 -6.93
N PHE A 37 -17.24 0.30 -7.26
CA PHE A 37 -16.82 0.69 -8.61
C PHE A 37 -16.88 -0.48 -9.58
N VAL A 38 -16.42 -1.66 -9.16
CA VAL A 38 -16.51 -2.89 -9.94
C VAL A 38 -17.98 -3.24 -10.18
N SER A 39 -18.82 -3.20 -9.12
CA SER A 39 -20.26 -3.48 -9.23
C SER A 39 -20.96 -2.50 -10.16
N ALA A 40 -20.66 -1.21 -10.10
CA ALA A 40 -21.20 -0.20 -10.99
C ALA A 40 -20.90 -0.52 -12.47
N GLY A 41 -19.66 -0.90 -12.79
CA GLY A 41 -19.27 -1.32 -14.12
C GLY A 41 -20.04 -2.56 -14.60
N LEU A 42 -20.23 -3.56 -13.73
CA LEU A 42 -21.00 -4.76 -14.03
C LEU A 42 -22.50 -4.46 -14.25
N ILE A 43 -23.07 -3.56 -13.44
CA ILE A 43 -24.47 -3.10 -13.60
C ILE A 43 -24.65 -2.41 -14.96
N VAL A 44 -23.75 -1.50 -15.34
CA VAL A 44 -23.78 -0.85 -16.65
C VAL A 44 -23.71 -1.89 -17.78
N ALA A 45 -22.84 -2.90 -17.65
CA ALA A 45 -22.73 -3.97 -18.62
C ALA A 45 -24.02 -4.81 -18.73
N ALA A 46 -24.65 -5.10 -17.61
CA ALA A 46 -25.90 -5.87 -17.53
C ALA A 46 -27.09 -5.11 -18.13
N LEU A 47 -27.25 -3.83 -17.76
CA LEU A 47 -28.30 -2.97 -18.31
C LEU A 47 -28.10 -2.72 -19.82
N GLY A 48 -26.83 -2.57 -20.23
CA GLY A 48 -26.44 -2.38 -21.62
C GLY A 48 -26.36 -3.67 -22.45
N ARG A 49 -26.91 -4.79 -21.99
CA ARG A 49 -26.73 -6.13 -22.62
C ARG A 49 -27.11 -6.17 -24.11
N HIS A 50 -28.08 -5.37 -24.54
CA HIS A 50 -28.55 -5.28 -25.92
C HIS A 50 -27.67 -4.34 -26.79
N HIS A 51 -26.82 -3.54 -26.19
CA HIS A 51 -25.91 -2.61 -26.87
C HIS A 51 -24.46 -3.04 -26.64
N ARG A 52 -23.87 -3.69 -27.65
CA ARG A 52 -22.50 -4.27 -27.52
C ARG A 52 -21.45 -3.28 -26.99
N TRP A 53 -21.53 -2.01 -27.34
CA TRP A 53 -20.58 -0.99 -26.92
C TRP A 53 -20.75 -0.63 -25.45
N VAL A 54 -22.00 -0.46 -24.97
CA VAL A 54 -22.30 -0.19 -23.55
C VAL A 54 -21.85 -1.36 -22.68
N ARG A 55 -22.17 -2.60 -23.12
CA ARG A 55 -21.71 -3.81 -22.43
C ARG A 55 -20.19 -3.87 -22.35
N ARG A 56 -19.49 -3.63 -23.47
CA ARG A 56 -18.01 -3.63 -23.48
C ARG A 56 -17.44 -2.55 -22.58
N ALA A 57 -17.94 -1.32 -22.65
CA ALA A 57 -17.51 -0.21 -21.79
C ALA A 57 -17.70 -0.55 -20.31
N GLY A 58 -18.86 -1.11 -19.91
CA GLY A 58 -19.12 -1.54 -18.54
C GLY A 58 -18.15 -2.63 -18.06
N LEU A 59 -17.91 -3.65 -18.89
CA LEU A 59 -16.95 -4.72 -18.55
C LEU A 59 -15.52 -4.19 -18.46
N THR A 60 -15.10 -3.30 -19.38
CA THR A 60 -13.77 -2.68 -19.33
C THR A 60 -13.60 -1.84 -18.07
N ALA A 61 -14.62 -1.03 -17.70
CA ALA A 61 -14.61 -0.24 -16.49
C ALA A 61 -14.54 -1.12 -15.23
N ALA A 62 -15.32 -2.21 -15.17
CA ALA A 62 -15.26 -3.17 -14.06
C ALA A 62 -13.88 -3.81 -13.95
N GLY A 63 -13.30 -4.27 -15.08
CA GLY A 63 -11.97 -4.87 -15.12
C GLY A 63 -10.87 -3.89 -14.71
N ALA A 64 -10.90 -2.65 -15.20
CA ALA A 64 -9.94 -1.61 -14.83
C ALA A 64 -9.99 -1.28 -13.34
N ASN A 65 -11.20 -1.15 -12.77
CA ASN A 65 -11.36 -0.95 -11.33
C ASN A 65 -10.90 -2.17 -10.53
N ALA A 66 -11.22 -3.39 -10.95
CA ALA A 66 -10.72 -4.60 -10.28
C ALA A 66 -9.18 -4.67 -10.30
N ALA A 67 -8.55 -4.28 -11.41
CA ALA A 67 -7.09 -4.21 -11.52
C ALA A 67 -6.50 -3.13 -10.61
N PHE A 68 -7.10 -1.94 -10.56
CA PHE A 68 -6.65 -0.85 -9.70
C PHE A 68 -6.75 -1.19 -8.20
N PHE A 69 -7.89 -1.72 -7.78
CA PHE A 69 -8.15 -2.09 -6.38
C PHE A 69 -7.65 -3.50 -6.02
N ARG A 70 -6.75 -4.08 -6.83
CA ARG A 70 -6.19 -5.39 -6.53
C ARG A 70 -5.36 -5.38 -5.25
N GLU A 71 -5.51 -6.42 -4.47
CA GLU A 71 -4.74 -6.68 -3.27
C GLU A 71 -3.91 -7.96 -3.46
N PRO A 72 -2.68 -7.86 -4.00
CA PRO A 72 -1.83 -9.02 -4.21
C PRO A 72 -1.37 -9.63 -2.88
N SER A 73 -1.31 -10.95 -2.82
CA SER A 73 -0.71 -11.64 -1.67
C SER A 73 0.77 -11.29 -1.56
N ARG A 74 1.24 -11.02 -0.33
CA ARG A 74 2.63 -10.66 -0.04
C ARG A 74 3.19 -11.57 1.04
N THR A 75 4.50 -11.77 0.97
CA THR A 75 5.23 -12.56 1.96
C THR A 75 6.29 -11.66 2.60
N PRO A 76 6.01 -11.09 3.78
CA PRO A 76 6.98 -10.26 4.47
C PRO A 76 8.25 -11.04 4.80
N PRO A 77 9.42 -10.36 4.89
CA PRO A 77 10.64 -11.00 5.31
C PRO A 77 10.51 -11.50 6.76
N THR A 78 11.05 -12.68 7.03
CA THR A 78 11.07 -13.27 8.39
C THR A 78 12.13 -12.66 9.30
N ARG A 79 13.01 -11.82 8.74
CA ARG A 79 14.06 -11.13 9.49
C ARG A 79 13.44 -10.07 10.39
N THR A 80 13.85 -10.06 11.66
CA THR A 80 13.48 -9.02 12.65
C THR A 80 14.29 -7.74 12.45
N GLY A 81 13.81 -6.62 13.01
CA GLY A 81 14.51 -5.34 12.96
C GLY A 81 14.58 -4.70 11.57
N VAL A 82 13.66 -5.04 10.68
CA VAL A 82 13.55 -4.44 9.34
C VAL A 82 12.29 -3.60 9.19
N ILE A 83 12.41 -2.55 8.38
CA ILE A 83 11.30 -1.71 7.92
C ILE A 83 11.09 -2.04 6.45
N VAL A 84 9.89 -2.47 6.07
CA VAL A 84 9.55 -2.79 4.68
C VAL A 84 8.80 -1.65 4.01
N ALA A 85 8.78 -1.67 2.68
CA ALA A 85 8.05 -0.71 1.87
C ALA A 85 6.54 -0.79 2.18
N PRO A 86 5.88 0.34 2.49
CA PRO A 86 4.44 0.37 2.71
C PRO A 86 3.64 0.35 1.40
N ALA A 87 4.28 0.54 0.25
CA ALA A 87 3.63 0.61 -1.06
C ALA A 87 4.44 -0.05 -2.17
N ASP A 88 3.74 -0.49 -3.23
CA ASP A 88 4.34 -0.74 -4.53
C ASP A 88 4.64 0.61 -5.18
N GLY A 89 5.78 0.75 -5.84
CA GLY A 89 6.12 2.00 -6.51
C GLY A 89 7.60 2.15 -6.76
N GLU A 90 8.01 3.39 -6.99
CA GLU A 90 9.39 3.78 -7.19
C GLU A 90 9.83 4.71 -6.06
N VAL A 91 11.01 4.48 -5.52
CA VAL A 91 11.63 5.38 -4.55
C VAL A 91 12.00 6.68 -5.25
N CYS A 92 11.24 7.73 -5.01
CA CYS A 92 11.45 9.03 -5.67
C CYS A 92 12.35 9.98 -4.86
N LEU A 93 12.48 9.75 -3.53
CA LEU A 93 13.30 10.60 -2.68
C LEU A 93 13.77 9.84 -1.43
N ILE A 94 15.03 10.06 -1.05
CA ILE A 94 15.59 9.69 0.25
C ILE A 94 16.32 10.92 0.79
N GLY A 95 16.01 11.34 2.02
CA GLY A 95 16.64 12.49 2.64
C GLY A 95 16.02 12.86 3.98
N GLU A 96 16.70 13.71 4.73
CA GLU A 96 16.22 14.19 6.01
C GLU A 96 15.06 15.18 5.85
N SER A 97 14.06 15.04 6.69
CA SER A 97 12.90 15.95 6.73
C SER A 97 12.27 15.94 8.12
N ALA A 98 11.71 17.07 8.52
CA ALA A 98 10.92 17.13 9.75
C ALA A 98 9.70 16.22 9.63
N PRO A 99 9.40 15.39 10.65
CA PRO A 99 8.20 14.57 10.66
C PRO A 99 6.94 15.44 10.71
N PRO A 100 5.76 14.86 10.36
CA PRO A 100 4.50 15.58 10.39
C PRO A 100 4.20 16.17 11.77
N PRO A 101 3.96 17.49 11.90
CA PRO A 101 3.77 18.15 13.18
C PRO A 101 2.52 17.66 13.92
N GLU A 102 1.52 17.16 13.21
CA GLU A 102 0.27 16.63 13.77
C GLU A 102 0.48 15.41 14.66
N LEU A 103 1.60 14.69 14.52
CA LEU A 103 1.89 13.50 15.32
C LEU A 103 2.61 13.79 16.65
N GLY A 104 3.11 15.03 16.85
CA GLY A 104 3.80 15.42 18.08
C GLY A 104 5.11 14.68 18.37
N VAL A 105 5.73 14.06 17.35
CA VAL A 105 6.99 13.29 17.49
C VAL A 105 8.26 14.18 17.52
N GLY A 106 8.08 15.49 17.62
CA GLY A 106 9.17 16.47 17.62
C GLY A 106 9.42 17.08 16.24
N THR A 107 10.41 17.98 16.18
CA THR A 107 10.77 18.73 14.96
C THR A 107 12.14 18.36 14.41
N ALA A 108 12.88 17.51 15.10
CA ALA A 108 14.18 17.04 14.65
C ALA A 108 14.05 16.29 13.31
N PRO A 109 14.88 16.61 12.32
CA PRO A 109 14.84 15.90 11.04
C PRO A 109 15.08 14.41 11.22
N LEU A 110 14.26 13.61 10.53
CA LEU A 110 14.40 12.16 10.44
C LEU A 110 14.65 11.77 8.98
N MET A 111 15.34 10.66 8.78
CA MET A 111 15.50 10.09 7.44
C MET A 111 14.12 9.70 6.89
N ARG A 112 13.75 10.26 5.75
CA ARG A 112 12.51 10.00 5.04
C ARG A 112 12.78 9.26 3.74
N ILE A 113 12.01 8.22 3.48
CA ILE A 113 11.96 7.51 2.20
C ILE A 113 10.58 7.74 1.60
N SER A 114 10.53 8.29 0.39
CA SER A 114 9.29 8.60 -0.34
C SER A 114 9.13 7.64 -1.51
N ILE A 115 7.97 6.98 -1.60
CA ILE A 115 7.63 6.03 -2.67
C ILE A 115 6.47 6.62 -3.47
N PHE A 116 6.67 6.81 -4.77
CA PHE A 116 5.64 7.25 -5.71
C PHE A 116 4.95 6.03 -6.33
N LEU A 117 3.61 6.04 -6.29
CA LEU A 117 2.78 5.00 -6.88
C LEU A 117 2.24 5.47 -8.23
N SER A 118 2.61 4.78 -9.30
CA SER A 118 2.01 4.98 -10.62
C SER A 118 0.62 4.34 -10.67
N LEU A 119 -0.23 4.76 -11.62
CA LEU A 119 -1.59 4.19 -11.78
C LEU A 119 -1.61 2.67 -12.01
N LEU A 120 -0.50 2.09 -12.48
CA LEU A 120 -0.38 0.65 -12.74
C LEU A 120 0.08 -0.16 -11.52
N ASP A 121 0.57 0.50 -10.47
CA ASP A 121 0.99 -0.15 -9.23
C ASP A 121 -0.22 -0.65 -8.42
N ALA A 122 -0.02 -1.59 -7.51
CA ALA A 122 -1.05 -1.93 -6.54
C ALA A 122 -1.13 -0.81 -5.50
N HIS A 123 -2.34 -0.28 -5.31
CA HIS A 123 -2.55 0.87 -4.42
C HIS A 123 -2.88 0.48 -2.98
N THR A 124 -3.00 -0.81 -2.71
CA THR A 124 -3.14 -1.33 -1.34
C THR A 124 -1.83 -1.15 -0.59
N GLN A 125 -1.92 -0.56 0.59
CA GLN A 125 -0.78 -0.20 1.42
C GLN A 125 -0.62 -1.18 2.57
N ARG A 126 0.63 -1.37 3.01
CA ARG A 126 0.97 -2.37 4.00
C ARG A 126 1.77 -1.79 5.15
N ILE A 127 1.57 -2.37 6.32
CA ILE A 127 2.28 -2.02 7.55
C ILE A 127 3.78 -2.27 7.36
N PRO A 128 4.63 -1.24 7.56
CA PRO A 128 6.07 -1.36 7.34
C PRO A 128 6.82 -2.06 8.47
N VAL A 129 6.26 -2.08 9.68
CA VAL A 129 6.89 -2.64 10.88
C VAL A 129 5.82 -3.13 11.84
N SER A 130 6.06 -4.25 12.51
CA SER A 130 5.15 -4.73 13.57
C SER A 130 5.21 -3.82 14.80
N GLY A 131 4.07 -3.62 15.47
CA GLY A 131 4.00 -2.78 16.66
C GLY A 131 2.59 -2.39 17.05
N GLU A 132 2.49 -1.27 17.75
CA GLU A 132 1.24 -0.65 18.20
C GLU A 132 1.06 0.71 17.52
N VAL A 133 -0.14 0.99 17.05
CA VAL A 133 -0.51 2.29 16.46
C VAL A 133 -0.72 3.30 17.58
N LEU A 134 0.13 4.33 17.65
CA LEU A 134 0.05 5.37 18.68
C LEU A 134 -0.80 6.57 18.26
N ALA A 135 -0.81 6.90 16.96
CA ALA A 135 -1.58 8.01 16.43
C ALA A 135 -1.99 7.74 14.98
N VAL A 136 -3.17 8.25 14.60
CA VAL A 136 -3.68 8.29 13.23
C VAL A 136 -4.31 9.66 13.04
N GLU A 137 -3.67 10.51 12.21
CA GLU A 137 -4.06 11.90 12.04
C GLU A 137 -4.31 12.23 10.57
N HIS A 138 -5.55 12.52 10.23
CA HIS A 138 -5.95 12.96 8.90
C HIS A 138 -5.89 14.49 8.81
N ARG A 139 -5.23 15.00 7.78
CA ARG A 139 -5.12 16.43 7.52
C ARG A 139 -5.65 16.76 6.13
N PRO A 140 -6.74 17.55 6.03
CA PRO A 140 -7.21 18.09 4.76
C PRO A 140 -6.12 18.96 4.11
N GLY A 141 -6.07 18.96 2.79
CA GLY A 141 -5.07 19.72 2.07
C GLY A 141 -5.41 19.93 0.60
N ARG A 142 -4.41 20.33 -0.16
CA ARG A 142 -4.48 20.49 -1.61
C ARG A 142 -4.22 19.16 -2.32
N PHE A 143 -4.21 19.18 -3.65
CA PHE A 143 -3.96 18.03 -4.50
C PHE A 143 -2.94 18.41 -5.59
N HIS A 144 -1.71 18.70 -5.16
CA HIS A 144 -0.58 18.85 -6.09
C HIS A 144 -0.13 17.50 -6.60
N SER A 145 0.60 17.47 -7.71
CA SER A 145 1.20 16.23 -8.19
C SER A 145 2.09 15.62 -7.09
N ALA A 146 1.90 14.33 -6.81
CA ALA A 146 2.52 13.68 -5.65
C ALA A 146 4.05 13.48 -5.80
N ASP A 147 4.59 13.62 -7.02
CA ASP A 147 6.03 13.61 -7.30
C ASP A 147 6.74 14.89 -6.84
N LEU A 148 5.99 15.98 -6.65
CA LEU A 148 6.57 17.25 -6.22
C LEU A 148 6.92 17.25 -4.72
N PRO A 149 8.06 17.86 -4.31
CA PRO A 149 8.43 17.96 -2.89
C PRO A 149 7.37 18.67 -2.03
N VAL A 150 6.70 19.69 -2.58
CA VAL A 150 5.65 20.46 -1.90
C VAL A 150 4.44 19.61 -1.51
N ALA A 151 4.20 18.50 -2.18
CA ALA A 151 3.07 17.62 -1.90
C ALA A 151 3.09 17.07 -0.46
N SER A 152 4.26 16.87 0.15
CA SER A 152 4.36 16.40 1.54
C SER A 152 3.78 17.41 2.54
N ALA A 153 3.90 18.71 2.26
CA ALA A 153 3.47 19.77 3.18
C ALA A 153 2.01 20.19 2.94
N ASP A 154 1.59 20.30 1.68
CA ASP A 154 0.36 20.97 1.28
C ASP A 154 -0.80 20.02 0.96
N ASN A 155 -0.51 18.79 0.52
CA ASN A 155 -1.56 17.87 0.08
C ASN A 155 -2.32 17.25 1.26
N GLU A 156 -3.56 16.84 0.95
CA GLU A 156 -4.34 15.98 1.85
C GLU A 156 -3.51 14.75 2.19
N ARG A 157 -3.38 14.48 3.50
CA ARG A 157 -2.57 13.39 4.00
C ARG A 157 -3.17 12.73 5.23
N ASN A 158 -2.76 11.51 5.46
CA ASN A 158 -3.05 10.76 6.68
C ASN A 158 -1.74 10.21 7.24
N SER A 159 -1.41 10.64 8.45
CA SER A 159 -0.17 10.32 9.15
C SER A 159 -0.41 9.27 10.21
N VAL A 160 0.37 8.20 10.22
CA VAL A 160 0.28 7.10 11.18
C VAL A 160 1.60 6.96 11.91
N LEU A 161 1.54 6.90 13.24
CA LEU A 161 2.68 6.64 14.12
C LEU A 161 2.59 5.22 14.67
N ILE A 162 3.62 4.42 14.43
CA ILE A 162 3.72 3.03 14.91
C ILE A 162 4.91 2.93 15.85
N ARG A 163 4.72 2.35 17.03
CA ARG A 163 5.78 2.02 18.00
C ARG A 163 6.07 0.52 17.96
N THR A 164 7.31 0.17 17.69
CA THR A 164 7.75 -1.24 17.74
C THR A 164 7.81 -1.75 19.19
N PRO A 165 7.86 -3.08 19.40
CA PRO A 165 8.04 -3.65 20.75
C PRO A 165 9.32 -3.18 21.42
N GLU A 166 10.36 -2.85 20.65
CA GLU A 166 11.65 -2.33 21.15
C GLU A 166 11.60 -0.83 21.48
N GLY A 167 10.47 -0.16 21.21
CA GLY A 167 10.24 1.26 21.51
C GLY A 167 10.60 2.22 20.36
N HIS A 168 11.05 1.74 19.21
CA HIS A 168 11.31 2.59 18.04
C HIS A 168 10.02 3.13 17.44
N GLN A 169 10.05 4.37 17.00
CA GLN A 169 8.91 5.05 16.37
C GLN A 169 9.13 5.14 14.86
N VAL A 170 8.19 4.62 14.08
CA VAL A 170 8.14 4.71 12.63
C VAL A 170 6.89 5.49 12.22
N VAL A 171 7.06 6.50 11.37
CA VAL A 171 5.94 7.27 10.84
C VAL A 171 5.70 6.89 9.38
N VAL A 172 4.44 6.67 9.02
CA VAL A 172 4.02 6.46 7.63
C VAL A 172 2.98 7.50 7.26
N VAL A 173 3.18 8.17 6.14
CA VAL A 173 2.28 9.22 5.68
C VAL A 173 1.73 8.86 4.31
N GLN A 174 0.41 8.71 4.24
CA GLN A 174 -0.34 8.59 3.00
C GLN A 174 -0.57 9.99 2.44
N ILE A 175 -0.13 10.27 1.22
CA ILE A 175 -0.23 11.60 0.58
C ILE A 175 -1.03 11.46 -0.70
N ALA A 176 -2.15 12.16 -0.79
CA ALA A 176 -2.98 12.19 -1.97
C ALA A 176 -2.31 12.97 -3.10
N GLY A 177 -2.34 12.44 -4.32
CA GLY A 177 -1.84 13.12 -5.51
C GLY A 177 -2.92 13.92 -6.24
N LEU A 178 -2.58 14.46 -7.41
CA LEU A 178 -3.42 15.35 -8.22
C LEU A 178 -4.80 14.75 -8.56
N ILE A 179 -4.86 13.47 -8.87
CA ILE A 179 -6.09 12.76 -9.27
C ILE A 179 -6.72 12.08 -8.04
N ALA A 180 -5.95 11.94 -6.95
CA ALA A 180 -6.43 11.30 -5.74
C ALA A 180 -7.58 12.10 -5.12
N ARG A 181 -8.66 11.40 -4.78
CA ARG A 181 -9.86 12.01 -4.19
C ARG A 181 -10.18 11.48 -2.81
N ARG A 182 -9.45 10.47 -2.34
CA ARG A 182 -9.70 9.87 -1.03
C ARG A 182 -8.54 9.00 -0.56
N ILE A 183 -8.15 9.21 0.67
CA ILE A 183 -7.31 8.33 1.47
C ILE A 183 -8.23 7.41 2.27
N VAL A 184 -7.97 6.10 2.24
CA VAL A 184 -8.63 5.10 3.09
C VAL A 184 -7.57 4.57 4.04
N CYS A 185 -7.84 4.63 5.34
CA CYS A 185 -7.02 4.06 6.40
C CYS A 185 -7.95 3.31 7.35
N ASP A 186 -7.69 2.04 7.57
CA ASP A 186 -8.49 1.16 8.42
C ASP A 186 -7.94 1.05 9.85
N LEU A 187 -6.80 1.74 10.14
CA LEU A 187 -6.14 1.73 11.44
C LEU A 187 -6.82 2.64 12.46
N ARG A 188 -6.72 2.23 13.71
CA ARG A 188 -7.14 3.00 14.89
C ARG A 188 -6.01 3.04 15.92
N VAL A 189 -6.00 4.07 16.73
CA VAL A 189 -5.08 4.16 17.88
C VAL A 189 -5.31 2.97 18.81
N GLY A 190 -4.22 2.33 19.23
CA GLY A 190 -4.22 1.12 20.05
C GLY A 190 -4.23 -0.19 19.27
N ASP A 191 -4.37 -0.16 17.94
CA ASP A 191 -4.31 -1.39 17.15
C ASP A 191 -2.91 -2.02 17.22
N ALA A 192 -2.87 -3.34 17.47
CA ALA A 192 -1.68 -4.16 17.30
C ALA A 192 -1.56 -4.58 15.83
N VAL A 193 -0.47 -4.19 15.17
CA VAL A 193 -0.25 -4.40 13.74
C VAL A 193 0.96 -5.28 13.46
N ARG A 194 0.91 -6.01 12.35
CA ARG A 194 2.01 -6.86 11.90
C ARG A 194 2.58 -6.35 10.58
N ILE A 195 3.90 -6.47 10.46
CA ILE A 195 4.60 -6.17 9.21
C ILE A 195 3.95 -6.89 8.02
N GLY A 196 3.65 -6.15 6.96
CA GLY A 196 3.02 -6.68 5.74
C GLY A 196 1.50 -6.79 5.77
N ASP A 197 0.81 -6.55 6.90
CA ASP A 197 -0.64 -6.47 6.94
C ASP A 197 -1.14 -5.28 6.11
N SER A 198 -2.26 -5.46 5.42
CA SER A 198 -2.93 -4.38 4.68
C SER A 198 -3.58 -3.41 5.66
N TYR A 199 -3.47 -2.09 5.41
CA TYR A 199 -4.06 -1.10 6.30
C TYR A 199 -4.83 0.01 5.58
N GLY A 200 -4.84 0.03 4.26
CA GLY A 200 -5.56 1.05 3.53
C GLY A 200 -5.14 1.18 2.09
N LEU A 201 -5.61 2.23 1.44
CA LEU A 201 -5.25 2.60 0.08
C LEU A 201 -5.49 4.08 -0.19
N ILE A 202 -4.86 4.61 -1.25
CA ILE A 202 -5.16 5.94 -1.79
C ILE A 202 -5.70 5.76 -3.21
N ARG A 203 -6.81 6.45 -3.54
CA ARG A 203 -7.40 6.35 -4.88
C ARG A 203 -6.70 7.29 -5.85
N TYR A 204 -6.14 6.72 -6.94
CA TYR A 204 -5.60 7.35 -8.15
C TYR A 204 -4.38 8.27 -7.98
N GLY A 205 -3.19 7.67 -8.01
CA GLY A 205 -1.90 8.35 -7.99
C GLY A 205 -1.59 8.98 -6.63
N SER A 206 -0.50 8.56 -6.02
CA SER A 206 -0.21 8.87 -4.63
C SER A 206 1.26 8.73 -4.31
N ARG A 207 1.64 9.17 -3.12
CA ARG A 207 2.95 8.96 -2.54
C ARG A 207 2.82 8.50 -1.11
N LEU A 208 3.72 7.63 -0.67
CA LEU A 208 3.92 7.30 0.73
C LEU A 208 5.28 7.76 1.20
N ASP A 209 5.29 8.50 2.30
CA ASP A 209 6.52 8.87 2.99
C ASP A 209 6.67 8.00 4.25
N THR A 210 7.86 7.40 4.43
CA THR A 210 8.21 6.63 5.63
C THR A 210 9.35 7.34 6.34
N TYR A 211 9.13 7.75 7.59
CA TYR A 211 10.15 8.36 8.43
C TYR A 211 10.73 7.29 9.36
N LEU A 212 12.04 7.19 9.35
CA LEU A 212 12.80 6.17 10.06
C LEU A 212 13.27 6.69 11.42
N PRO A 213 13.35 5.84 12.44
CA PRO A 213 14.02 6.18 13.69
C PRO A 213 15.48 6.62 13.46
N ALA A 214 15.98 7.51 14.30
CA ALA A 214 17.38 7.92 14.25
C ALA A 214 18.31 6.71 14.40
N GLY A 215 19.38 6.66 13.61
CA GLY A 215 20.32 5.53 13.59
C GLY A 215 19.93 4.37 12.65
N SER A 216 18.76 4.43 12.02
CA SER A 216 18.36 3.41 11.04
C SER A 216 19.30 3.37 9.82
N GLN A 217 19.55 2.16 9.31
CA GLN A 217 20.41 1.93 8.15
C GLN A 217 19.56 1.74 6.89
N VAL A 218 19.54 2.72 6.00
CA VAL A 218 18.85 2.66 4.70
C VAL A 218 19.47 1.58 3.82
N GLN A 219 18.63 0.77 3.16
CA GLN A 219 19.05 -0.37 2.33
C GLN A 219 18.48 -0.29 0.90
N ILE A 220 18.04 0.87 0.49
CA ILE A 220 17.44 1.12 -0.83
C ILE A 220 17.95 2.45 -1.38
N GLU A 221 17.88 2.62 -2.69
CA GLU A 221 18.33 3.82 -3.38
C GLU A 221 17.20 4.47 -4.18
N PRO A 222 17.27 5.79 -4.46
CA PRO A 222 16.36 6.45 -5.37
C PRO A 222 16.31 5.77 -6.75
N GLY A 223 15.13 5.69 -7.36
CA GLY A 223 14.90 5.01 -8.64
C GLY A 223 14.63 3.50 -8.51
N GLN A 224 14.88 2.88 -7.36
CA GLN A 224 14.56 1.46 -7.17
C GLN A 224 13.05 1.24 -7.02
N ARG A 225 12.59 0.09 -7.56
CA ARG A 225 11.21 -0.36 -7.44
C ARG A 225 11.00 -1.12 -6.14
N THR A 226 9.86 -0.86 -5.49
CA THR A 226 9.45 -1.51 -4.26
C THR A 226 8.21 -2.38 -4.45
N LEU A 227 8.11 -3.43 -3.64
CA LEU A 227 6.95 -4.27 -3.44
C LEU A 227 6.48 -4.12 -1.98
N ALA A 228 5.25 -3.64 -1.80
CA ALA A 228 4.65 -3.42 -0.49
C ALA A 228 4.70 -4.66 0.40
N GLY A 229 5.18 -4.52 1.62
CA GLY A 229 5.30 -5.61 2.57
C GLY A 229 6.49 -6.56 2.35
N GLU A 230 7.24 -6.44 1.24
CA GLU A 230 8.33 -7.38 0.90
C GLU A 230 9.71 -6.70 0.79
N THR A 231 9.79 -5.55 0.09
CA THR A 231 11.06 -4.84 -0.09
C THR A 231 11.52 -4.20 1.20
N VAL A 232 12.73 -4.52 1.65
CA VAL A 232 13.33 -3.89 2.84
C VAL A 232 13.81 -2.49 2.49
N LEU A 233 13.31 -1.48 3.20
CA LEU A 233 13.73 -0.09 3.07
C LEU A 233 14.92 0.23 3.97
N ALA A 234 14.89 -0.28 5.20
CA ALA A 234 15.92 0.00 6.20
C ALA A 234 15.98 -1.08 7.29
N ARG A 235 17.06 -1.06 8.07
CA ARG A 235 17.17 -1.76 9.34
C ARG A 235 17.00 -0.77 10.48
N LEU A 236 16.29 -1.19 11.52
CA LEU A 236 16.21 -0.48 12.79
C LEU A 236 17.60 -0.37 13.47
N PRO A 237 17.80 0.62 14.32
CA PRO A 237 19.05 0.79 15.09
C PRO A 237 19.34 -0.41 15.96
#